data_647f7f87684a220ffe83fc1285042703
#
_entry.id   647f7f87684a220ffe83fc1285042703
#
_cell.length_a   1.000
_cell.length_b   1.000
_cell.length_c   1.000
_cell.angle_alpha   90.00
_cell.angle_beta   90.00
_cell.angle_gamma   90.00
#
_symmetry.space_group_name_H-M   'P 1'
#
loop_
_entity.id
_entity.type
_entity.pdbx_description
1 polymer ?
#
loop_
_entity_poly.entity_id
_entity_poly.type
_entity_poly.pdbx_seq_one_letter_code
_entity_poly.pdbx_strand_id
1 'polypeptide(L)'
;MLHDEPTLAEYDAFAAVFNEIAYNCGAIAAGYDFNCALFSTYAGSDCIGSSYETYVNKYATLMQDTRISFDNYPFYYVSKDGIFNSSSENLLEDSWYSDMQTVRANANGKGICIQSFTAGAQVESSWFTKTTKYRYIDKEAEISMQVYTALAYGFTNLDYFVYWDTMVRAMHEANGNTGQVFQKTPIMWNDASDWSKGHYQSDYYDWIKNTNAEAKSLFEILSKFTSTGVQLIDGSTSGSNAFGSATTTNTTNAIAVSATYDMVVGGFTADGYNGYLAVNADFPDDSGTRTNTATFTVGMQYSKAIVYVDGIATVVRVAKDGTFDLNIGCGEGIFIIPIA
;
A
#
# COMPACT_ATOMS: atom_id res chain seq x y z
N MET A 1 -15.24 11.04 0.88
CA MET A 1 -14.57 11.17 2.19
C MET A 1 -15.29 12.24 2.98
N LEU A 2 -15.68 11.99 4.23
CA LEU A 2 -16.38 12.96 5.07
C LEU A 2 -15.44 13.79 5.95
N HIS A 3 -14.32 13.24 6.30
CA HIS A 3 -13.27 13.89 7.07
C HIS A 3 -11.93 13.30 6.72
N ASP A 4 -10.90 14.10 6.80
CA ASP A 4 -9.52 13.71 6.51
C ASP A 4 -8.73 13.80 7.82
N GLU A 5 -8.04 12.73 8.14
CA GLU A 5 -7.12 12.64 9.27
C GLU A 5 -7.72 13.12 10.63
N PRO A 6 -8.84 12.53 11.10
CA PRO A 6 -9.39 12.91 12.40
C PRO A 6 -8.47 12.51 13.55
N THR A 7 -8.24 13.42 14.49
CA THR A 7 -7.48 13.12 15.71
C THR A 7 -8.27 12.21 16.65
N LEU A 8 -7.57 11.48 17.53
CA LEU A 8 -8.23 10.64 18.54
C LEU A 8 -9.22 11.42 19.41
N ALA A 9 -8.96 12.70 19.67
CA ALA A 9 -9.83 13.58 20.48
C ALA A 9 -11.14 13.95 19.77
N GLU A 10 -11.14 13.94 18.43
CA GLU A 10 -12.32 14.28 17.63
C GLU A 10 -13.29 13.12 17.44
N TYR A 11 -12.86 11.89 17.69
CA TYR A 11 -13.62 10.70 17.35
C TYR A 11 -15.04 10.66 17.93
N ASP A 12 -15.22 11.00 19.22
CA ASP A 12 -16.53 10.90 19.87
C ASP A 12 -17.54 11.90 19.28
N ALA A 13 -17.09 13.13 19.01
CA ALA A 13 -17.93 14.15 18.39
C ALA A 13 -18.21 13.84 16.93
N PHE A 14 -17.18 13.36 16.21
CA PHE A 14 -17.27 13.01 14.80
C PHE A 14 -18.17 11.79 14.58
N ALA A 15 -18.06 10.75 15.42
CA ALA A 15 -18.85 9.52 15.31
C ALA A 15 -20.35 9.80 15.43
N ALA A 16 -20.76 10.71 16.32
CA ALA A 16 -22.17 11.07 16.48
C ALA A 16 -22.77 11.64 15.18
N VAL A 17 -22.07 12.58 14.56
CA VAL A 17 -22.51 13.19 13.29
C VAL A 17 -22.41 12.21 12.12
N PHE A 18 -21.31 11.48 12.03
CA PHE A 18 -21.04 10.53 10.97
C PHE A 18 -22.11 9.41 10.93
N ASN A 19 -22.37 8.79 12.08
CA ASN A 19 -23.34 7.70 12.17
C ASN A 19 -24.77 8.18 11.91
N GLU A 20 -25.12 9.39 12.32
CA GLU A 20 -26.40 9.98 12.02
C GLU A 20 -26.59 10.25 10.51
N ILE A 21 -25.58 10.79 9.84
CA ILE A 21 -25.60 10.99 8.39
C ILE A 21 -25.72 9.64 7.67
N ALA A 22 -24.91 8.67 8.05
CA ALA A 22 -24.92 7.34 7.44
C ALA A 22 -26.27 6.65 7.61
N TYR A 23 -26.90 6.78 8.77
CA TYR A 23 -28.23 6.24 9.05
C TYR A 23 -29.33 6.97 8.27
N ASN A 24 -29.38 8.30 8.36
CA ASN A 24 -30.45 9.10 7.75
C ASN A 24 -30.41 9.12 6.22
N CYS A 25 -29.22 9.03 5.64
CA CYS A 25 -29.08 8.95 4.19
C CYS A 25 -29.36 7.54 3.65
N GLY A 26 -29.55 6.54 4.52
CA GLY A 26 -29.68 5.14 4.08
C GLY A 26 -28.45 4.64 3.32
N ALA A 27 -27.33 5.33 3.46
CA ALA A 27 -26.15 5.15 2.64
C ALA A 27 -25.55 3.74 2.81
N ILE A 28 -25.47 3.26 4.05
CA ILE A 28 -24.96 1.92 4.35
C ILE A 28 -25.87 0.85 3.71
N ALA A 29 -27.19 1.02 3.82
CA ALA A 29 -28.15 0.09 3.21
C ALA A 29 -28.12 0.14 1.67
N ALA A 30 -27.75 1.28 1.10
CA ALA A 30 -27.58 1.45 -0.35
C ALA A 30 -26.19 1.02 -0.87
N GLY A 31 -25.30 0.57 0.01
CA GLY A 31 -23.95 0.14 -0.36
C GLY A 31 -22.95 1.29 -0.57
N TYR A 32 -23.27 2.49 -0.10
CA TYR A 32 -22.34 3.60 -0.09
C TYR A 32 -21.50 3.57 1.20
N ASP A 33 -20.20 3.67 1.06
CA ASP A 33 -19.31 3.82 2.18
C ASP A 33 -18.95 5.30 2.37
N PHE A 34 -19.16 5.76 3.59
CA PHE A 34 -18.57 6.99 4.07
C PHE A 34 -17.35 6.61 4.91
N ASN A 35 -16.18 6.97 4.46
CA ASN A 35 -14.96 6.71 5.22
C ASN A 35 -14.17 8.01 5.46
N CYS A 36 -13.29 7.93 6.44
CA CYS A 36 -12.23 8.90 6.68
C CYS A 36 -10.90 8.24 6.32
N ALA A 37 -9.96 9.00 5.79
CA ALA A 37 -8.58 8.58 5.82
C ALA A 37 -8.05 8.79 7.25
N LEU A 38 -7.61 7.72 7.89
CA LEU A 38 -6.99 7.79 9.19
C LEU A 38 -5.52 8.18 9.05
N PHE A 39 -4.99 8.86 10.04
CA PHE A 39 -3.56 9.05 10.15
C PHE A 39 -2.80 7.73 10.15
N SER A 40 -1.59 7.74 9.63
CA SER A 40 -0.57 6.73 9.93
C SER A 40 0.22 7.09 11.20
N THR A 41 1.08 6.17 11.63
CA THR A 41 1.86 6.33 12.88
C THR A 41 2.74 7.59 12.88
N TYR A 42 3.16 8.09 11.71
CA TYR A 42 4.02 9.28 11.61
C TYR A 42 3.37 10.57 12.15
N ALA A 43 2.04 10.62 12.26
CA ALA A 43 1.32 11.78 12.78
C ALA A 43 1.64 12.09 14.25
N GLY A 44 2.20 11.13 14.97
CA GLY A 44 2.63 11.30 16.35
C GLY A 44 1.51 11.30 17.38
N SER A 45 1.89 11.32 18.66
CA SER A 45 0.97 11.15 19.80
C SER A 45 -0.08 12.24 19.92
N ASP A 46 0.17 13.43 19.39
CA ASP A 46 -0.79 14.53 19.46
C ASP A 46 -2.04 14.26 18.62
N CYS A 47 -1.90 13.47 17.54
CA CYS A 47 -2.99 13.10 16.66
C CYS A 47 -3.59 11.74 17.02
N ILE A 48 -2.75 10.69 17.15
CA ILE A 48 -3.19 9.32 17.34
C ILE A 48 -3.29 8.87 18.80
N GLY A 49 -2.82 9.69 19.75
CA GLY A 49 -2.77 9.34 21.17
C GLY A 49 -1.61 8.40 21.52
N SER A 50 -1.81 7.55 22.52
CA SER A 50 -0.73 6.74 23.10
C SER A 50 -0.29 5.53 22.25
N SER A 51 -1.16 5.03 21.37
CA SER A 51 -0.84 3.94 20.46
C SER A 51 -1.71 3.95 19.20
N TYR A 52 -1.12 3.60 18.08
CA TYR A 52 -1.82 3.48 16.81
C TYR A 52 -2.91 2.39 16.85
N GLU A 53 -2.65 1.30 17.52
CA GLU A 53 -3.64 0.24 17.76
C GLU A 53 -4.91 0.78 18.44
N THR A 54 -4.75 1.58 19.52
CA THR A 54 -5.88 2.20 20.21
C THR A 54 -6.65 3.16 19.30
N TYR A 55 -5.94 3.94 18.50
CA TYR A 55 -6.51 4.88 17.54
C TYR A 55 -7.37 4.15 16.50
N VAL A 56 -6.83 3.15 15.83
CA VAL A 56 -7.55 2.35 14.81
C VAL A 56 -8.72 1.59 15.41
N ASN A 57 -8.52 0.93 16.57
CA ASN A 57 -9.57 0.15 17.24
C ASN A 57 -10.74 1.02 17.68
N LYS A 58 -10.46 2.22 18.22
CA LYS A 58 -11.52 3.16 18.61
C LYS A 58 -12.35 3.59 17.39
N TYR A 59 -11.70 3.91 16.26
CA TYR A 59 -12.42 4.19 15.01
C TYR A 59 -13.29 3.01 14.58
N ALA A 60 -12.70 1.82 14.48
CA ALA A 60 -13.40 0.62 14.04
C ALA A 60 -14.62 0.26 14.91
N THR A 61 -14.58 0.62 16.18
CA THR A 61 -15.64 0.38 17.15
C THR A 61 -16.74 1.43 17.08
N LEU A 62 -16.38 2.68 16.91
CA LEU A 62 -17.33 3.80 16.97
C LEU A 62 -18.06 4.03 15.65
N MET A 63 -17.40 3.85 14.52
CA MET A 63 -17.99 4.15 13.22
C MET A 63 -18.81 2.97 12.69
N GLN A 64 -19.95 3.27 12.09
CA GLN A 64 -20.86 2.27 11.51
C GLN A 64 -20.57 1.99 10.03
N ASP A 65 -19.54 2.59 9.47
CA ASP A 65 -19.11 2.28 8.11
C ASP A 65 -18.67 0.82 7.95
N THR A 66 -18.55 0.37 6.71
CA THR A 66 -18.15 -1.00 6.39
C THR A 66 -16.65 -1.11 6.10
N ARG A 67 -15.91 0.02 6.09
CA ARG A 67 -14.49 0.09 5.74
C ARG A 67 -13.70 0.99 6.67
N ILE A 68 -12.40 0.71 6.75
CA ILE A 68 -11.40 1.59 7.32
C ILE A 68 -10.46 2.01 6.18
N SER A 69 -10.25 3.29 6.01
CA SER A 69 -9.21 3.85 5.15
C SER A 69 -8.15 4.52 5.99
N PHE A 70 -6.90 4.42 5.58
CA PHE A 70 -5.80 5.20 6.13
C PHE A 70 -4.83 5.58 5.02
N ASP A 71 -4.04 6.59 5.25
CA ASP A 71 -2.96 6.97 4.34
C ASP A 71 -1.60 6.70 4.96
N ASN A 72 -0.67 6.31 4.11
CA ASN A 72 0.74 6.23 4.42
C ASN A 72 1.53 6.45 3.13
N TYR A 73 2.57 7.26 3.20
CA TYR A 73 3.40 7.63 2.06
C TYR A 73 4.75 6.92 2.15
N PRO A 74 4.91 5.78 1.48
CA PRO A 74 6.00 4.85 1.78
C PRO A 74 7.39 5.33 1.33
N PHE A 75 7.48 6.26 0.37
CA PHE A 75 8.77 6.63 -0.21
C PHE A 75 9.23 8.00 0.22
N TYR A 76 10.45 8.11 0.71
CA TYR A 76 11.02 9.38 1.14
C TYR A 76 12.54 9.44 0.93
N TYR A 77 13.07 10.66 0.94
CA TYR A 77 14.51 10.91 0.95
C TYR A 77 14.98 11.33 2.34
N VAL A 78 16.11 10.83 2.75
CA VAL A 78 16.86 11.40 3.88
C VAL A 78 18.00 12.26 3.35
N SER A 79 18.02 13.51 3.80
CA SER A 79 19.12 14.40 3.52
C SER A 79 20.29 14.09 4.44
N LYS A 80 21.51 13.93 3.89
CA LYS A 80 22.72 13.74 4.71
C LYS A 80 23.20 15.04 5.38
N ASP A 81 22.91 16.20 4.77
CA ASP A 81 23.40 17.52 5.23
C ASP A 81 22.31 18.61 5.19
N GLY A 82 21.04 18.24 5.29
CA GLY A 82 19.94 19.18 5.13
C GLY A 82 19.70 19.66 3.69
N ILE A 83 20.44 19.09 2.72
CA ILE A 83 20.35 19.40 1.29
C ILE A 83 19.92 18.13 0.56
N PHE A 84 18.82 18.21 -0.18
CA PHE A 84 18.36 17.12 -1.03
C PHE A 84 19.06 17.19 -2.38
N ASN A 85 19.90 16.22 -2.65
CA ASN A 85 20.66 16.08 -3.89
C ASN A 85 20.84 14.60 -4.23
N SER A 86 21.64 14.31 -5.25
CA SER A 86 21.92 12.94 -5.69
C SER A 86 22.58 12.03 -4.64
N SER A 87 23.04 12.59 -3.50
CA SER A 87 23.58 11.81 -2.38
C SER A 87 22.55 11.52 -1.28
N SER A 88 21.31 11.98 -1.41
CA SER A 88 20.22 11.63 -0.51
C SER A 88 19.89 10.15 -0.65
N GLU A 89 19.62 9.49 0.46
CA GLU A 89 19.21 8.08 0.44
C GLU A 89 17.72 7.97 0.16
N ASN A 90 17.35 7.06 -0.73
CA ASN A 90 15.96 6.63 -0.91
C ASN A 90 15.65 5.60 0.16
N LEU A 91 14.59 5.83 0.91
CA LEU A 91 14.17 4.94 1.97
C LEU A 91 12.68 4.65 1.86
N LEU A 92 12.30 3.48 2.38
CA LEU A 92 10.91 3.14 2.64
C LEU A 92 10.54 3.63 4.04
N GLU A 93 9.32 4.16 4.23
CA GLU A 93 8.83 4.57 5.53
C GLU A 93 8.77 3.38 6.50
N ASP A 94 9.42 3.51 7.66
CA ASP A 94 9.54 2.43 8.66
C ASP A 94 8.18 1.91 9.14
N SER A 95 7.16 2.75 9.10
CA SER A 95 5.80 2.40 9.54
C SER A 95 4.94 1.74 8.45
N TRP A 96 5.37 1.72 7.18
CA TRP A 96 4.56 1.23 6.06
C TRP A 96 3.93 -0.15 6.34
N TYR A 97 4.73 -1.12 6.66
CA TYR A 97 4.25 -2.48 6.93
C TYR A 97 3.59 -2.62 8.30
N SER A 98 4.10 -1.95 9.32
CA SER A 98 3.54 -2.03 10.68
C SER A 98 2.17 -1.35 10.78
N ASP A 99 1.94 -0.28 10.04
CA ASP A 99 0.64 0.38 9.98
C ASP A 99 -0.40 -0.50 9.29
N MET A 100 -0.06 -1.09 8.13
CA MET A 100 -0.93 -2.09 7.48
C MET A 100 -1.26 -3.26 8.40
N GLN A 101 -0.27 -3.76 9.14
CA GLN A 101 -0.44 -4.84 10.10
C GLN A 101 -1.41 -4.45 11.21
N THR A 102 -1.25 -3.24 11.77
CA THR A 102 -2.09 -2.72 12.85
C THR A 102 -3.53 -2.50 12.38
N VAL A 103 -3.72 -1.89 11.22
CA VAL A 103 -5.06 -1.67 10.65
C VAL A 103 -5.75 -3.00 10.38
N ARG A 104 -5.04 -3.95 9.77
CA ARG A 104 -5.57 -5.30 9.53
C ARG A 104 -6.02 -6.00 10.82
N ALA A 105 -5.20 -5.94 11.87
CA ALA A 105 -5.49 -6.59 13.15
C ALA A 105 -6.69 -5.98 13.89
N ASN A 106 -6.96 -4.69 13.69
CA ASN A 106 -7.94 -3.91 14.45
C ASN A 106 -9.17 -3.50 13.62
N ALA A 107 -9.33 -4.01 12.40
CA ALA A 107 -10.42 -3.63 11.52
C ALA A 107 -11.82 -4.11 11.97
N ASN A 108 -11.91 -5.01 12.95
CA ASN A 108 -13.17 -5.53 13.49
C ASN A 108 -14.14 -6.07 12.40
N GLY A 109 -13.60 -6.74 11.39
CA GLY A 109 -14.36 -7.30 10.27
C GLY A 109 -14.76 -6.30 9.18
N LYS A 110 -14.37 -5.05 9.30
CA LYS A 110 -14.53 -4.05 8.24
C LYS A 110 -13.57 -4.33 7.08
N GLY A 111 -13.96 -3.93 5.88
CA GLY A 111 -13.05 -3.87 4.73
C GLY A 111 -11.90 -2.90 5.01
N ILE A 112 -10.74 -3.17 4.43
CA ILE A 112 -9.55 -2.37 4.67
C ILE A 112 -9.14 -1.70 3.36
N CYS A 113 -8.94 -0.38 3.41
CA CYS A 113 -8.49 0.44 2.31
C CYS A 113 -7.21 1.15 2.70
N ILE A 114 -6.27 1.23 1.77
CA ILE A 114 -5.09 2.09 1.89
C ILE A 114 -5.13 3.13 0.79
N GLN A 115 -4.85 4.37 1.16
CA GLN A 115 -4.64 5.45 0.22
C GLN A 115 -3.20 5.41 -0.28
N SER A 116 -3.02 4.80 -1.44
CA SER A 116 -1.71 4.71 -2.07
C SER A 116 -1.25 6.05 -2.59
N PHE A 117 0.01 6.34 -2.32
CA PHE A 117 0.62 7.59 -2.71
C PHE A 117 1.09 7.54 -4.17
N THR A 118 0.52 8.38 -5.01
CA THR A 118 0.95 8.52 -6.40
C THR A 118 1.74 9.79 -6.65
N ALA A 119 1.61 10.75 -5.75
CA ALA A 119 2.23 12.04 -5.92
C ALA A 119 3.34 12.24 -4.90
N GLY A 120 4.57 12.22 -5.33
CA GLY A 120 5.67 12.77 -4.56
C GLY A 120 5.47 14.28 -4.44
N ALA A 121 5.47 14.80 -3.22
CA ALA A 121 5.65 16.22 -3.03
C ALA A 121 7.06 16.42 -2.48
N GLN A 122 7.89 17.12 -3.22
CA GLN A 122 9.07 17.70 -2.61
C GLN A 122 8.62 18.89 -1.77
N VAL A 123 8.30 18.62 -0.50
CA VAL A 123 7.83 19.66 0.41
C VAL A 123 9.01 20.20 1.17
N GLU A 124 9.55 21.34 0.76
CA GLU A 124 10.26 22.21 1.67
C GLU A 124 9.24 23.07 2.41
N SER A 125 8.73 22.59 3.51
CA SER A 125 7.93 23.42 4.38
C SER A 125 8.53 23.44 5.77
N SER A 126 8.25 24.52 6.49
CA SER A 126 8.54 24.62 7.92
C SER A 126 7.78 23.57 8.77
N TRP A 127 6.94 22.79 8.15
CA TRP A 127 6.08 21.78 8.76
C TRP A 127 6.77 20.42 8.86
N PHE A 128 7.74 20.15 7.98
CA PHE A 128 8.56 18.94 8.05
C PHE A 128 9.94 19.30 8.58
N THR A 129 10.52 18.42 9.36
CA THR A 129 11.92 18.57 9.74
C THR A 129 12.76 18.66 8.47
N LYS A 130 13.73 19.53 8.43
CA LYS A 130 14.60 19.80 7.26
C LYS A 130 15.34 18.57 6.71
N THR A 131 15.16 17.40 7.32
CA THR A 131 15.95 16.21 7.07
C THR A 131 15.21 15.10 6.34
N THR A 132 13.88 15.17 6.21
CA THR A 132 13.09 14.11 5.58
C THR A 132 12.08 14.69 4.61
N LYS A 133 11.98 14.16 3.41
CA LYS A 133 11.02 14.58 2.39
C LYS A 133 10.44 13.37 1.69
N TYR A 134 9.13 13.37 1.50
CA TYR A 134 8.50 12.43 0.59
C TYR A 134 9.02 12.68 -0.82
N ARG A 135 9.36 11.62 -1.53
CA ARG A 135 9.81 11.71 -2.89
C ARG A 135 8.73 11.32 -3.89
N TYR A 136 8.96 11.67 -5.14
CA TYR A 136 8.11 11.20 -6.23
C TYR A 136 8.16 9.69 -6.37
N ILE A 137 7.06 9.15 -6.83
CA ILE A 137 7.07 7.88 -7.51
C ILE A 137 7.77 8.11 -8.85
N ASP A 138 8.86 7.45 -9.10
CA ASP A 138 9.65 7.59 -10.32
C ASP A 138 9.68 6.32 -11.18
N LYS A 139 9.02 5.26 -10.71
CA LYS A 139 8.96 3.94 -11.36
C LYS A 139 7.60 3.28 -11.19
N GLU A 140 7.14 2.58 -12.21
CA GLU A 140 5.94 1.76 -12.16
C GLU A 140 5.99 0.71 -11.03
N ALA A 141 7.17 0.11 -10.82
CA ALA A 141 7.40 -0.87 -9.75
C ALA A 141 7.06 -0.36 -8.35
N GLU A 142 7.17 0.95 -8.09
CA GLU A 142 6.80 1.54 -6.80
C GLU A 142 5.29 1.63 -6.59
N ILE A 143 4.54 1.83 -7.67
CA ILE A 143 3.08 1.75 -7.64
C ILE A 143 2.66 0.30 -7.43
N SER A 144 3.22 -0.61 -8.21
CA SER A 144 2.92 -2.04 -8.12
C SER A 144 3.22 -2.58 -6.72
N MET A 145 4.35 -2.21 -6.13
CA MET A 145 4.72 -2.62 -4.76
C MET A 145 3.67 -2.17 -3.73
N GLN A 146 3.18 -0.93 -3.80
CA GLN A 146 2.14 -0.45 -2.88
C GLN A 146 0.85 -1.27 -3.04
N VAL A 147 0.43 -1.50 -4.27
CA VAL A 147 -0.79 -2.25 -4.58
C VAL A 147 -0.69 -3.70 -4.12
N TYR A 148 0.36 -4.40 -4.52
CA TYR A 148 0.48 -5.83 -4.24
C TYR A 148 0.78 -6.13 -2.76
N THR A 149 1.55 -5.29 -2.07
CA THR A 149 1.74 -5.45 -0.63
C THR A 149 0.44 -5.22 0.15
N ALA A 150 -0.36 -4.22 -0.23
CA ALA A 150 -1.66 -4.02 0.38
C ALA A 150 -2.60 -5.22 0.16
N LEU A 151 -2.66 -5.77 -1.07
CA LEU A 151 -3.43 -6.98 -1.35
C LEU A 151 -2.93 -8.19 -0.55
N ALA A 152 -1.61 -8.35 -0.37
CA ALA A 152 -1.03 -9.41 0.45
C ALA A 152 -1.45 -9.30 1.93
N TYR A 153 -1.60 -8.08 2.44
CA TYR A 153 -2.15 -7.82 3.77
C TYR A 153 -3.67 -8.04 3.86
N GLY A 154 -4.34 -8.36 2.74
CA GLY A 154 -5.79 -8.60 2.68
C GLY A 154 -6.62 -7.34 2.53
N PHE A 155 -6.03 -6.25 2.06
CA PHE A 155 -6.75 -5.03 1.72
C PHE A 155 -7.64 -5.28 0.51
N THR A 156 -8.85 -4.75 0.56
CA THR A 156 -9.86 -4.97 -0.48
C THR A 156 -10.13 -3.75 -1.34
N ASN A 157 -9.60 -2.61 -0.95
CA ASN A 157 -9.75 -1.34 -1.64
C ASN A 157 -8.43 -0.59 -1.66
N LEU A 158 -8.22 0.13 -2.75
CA LEU A 158 -7.06 0.99 -2.97
C LEU A 158 -7.57 2.33 -3.47
N ASP A 159 -7.15 3.39 -2.81
CA ASP A 159 -7.37 4.76 -3.22
C ASP A 159 -6.03 5.37 -3.64
N TYR A 160 -6.05 6.33 -4.54
CA TYR A 160 -4.85 7.01 -5.00
C TYR A 160 -4.91 8.50 -4.66
N PHE A 161 -3.91 8.98 -3.99
CA PHE A 161 -3.72 10.41 -3.73
C PHE A 161 -2.54 10.92 -4.57
N VAL A 162 -2.75 11.74 -5.60
CA VAL A 162 -3.94 12.52 -5.92
C VAL A 162 -4.26 12.41 -7.41
N TYR A 163 -5.55 12.30 -7.76
CA TYR A 163 -5.97 12.22 -9.16
C TYR A 163 -5.73 13.52 -9.93
N TRP A 164 -6.03 14.66 -9.30
CA TRP A 164 -5.86 15.99 -9.89
C TRP A 164 -4.93 16.84 -9.06
N ASP A 165 -4.04 17.58 -9.67
CA ASP A 165 -3.37 18.72 -9.03
C ASP A 165 -3.26 19.91 -9.97
N THR A 166 -3.75 21.04 -9.52
CA THR A 166 -3.67 22.29 -10.24
C THR A 166 -3.18 23.45 -9.40
N MET A 167 -3.26 23.31 -8.08
CA MET A 167 -3.25 24.51 -7.24
C MET A 167 -1.91 24.82 -6.60
N VAL A 168 -1.08 23.82 -6.38
CA VAL A 168 0.08 24.01 -5.50
C VAL A 168 1.15 24.89 -6.13
N ARG A 169 1.45 24.72 -7.41
CA ARG A 169 2.43 25.58 -8.09
C ARG A 169 1.96 27.01 -8.18
N ALA A 170 0.72 27.23 -8.59
CA ALA A 170 0.15 28.56 -8.74
C ALA A 170 0.00 29.26 -7.36
N MET A 171 -0.41 28.55 -6.33
CA MET A 171 -0.48 29.11 -4.96
C MET A 171 0.90 29.42 -4.39
N HIS A 172 1.88 28.59 -4.66
CA HIS A 172 3.25 28.80 -4.22
C HIS A 172 3.86 30.06 -4.88
N GLU A 173 3.70 30.18 -6.19
CA GLU A 173 4.12 31.36 -6.95
C GLU A 173 3.35 32.63 -6.54
N ALA A 174 2.04 32.53 -6.32
CA ALA A 174 1.21 33.65 -5.87
C ALA A 174 1.58 34.15 -4.47
N ASN A 175 2.11 33.27 -3.59
CA ASN A 175 2.59 33.62 -2.27
C ASN A 175 4.04 34.13 -2.26
N GLY A 176 4.66 34.34 -3.41
CA GLY A 176 6.00 34.93 -3.52
C GLY A 176 7.14 33.97 -3.12
N ASN A 177 6.87 32.69 -3.00
CA ASN A 177 7.88 31.68 -2.69
C ASN A 177 8.63 31.28 -3.98
N THR A 178 9.73 31.92 -4.28
CA THR A 178 10.45 31.79 -5.56
C THR A 178 11.52 30.72 -5.58
N GLY A 179 11.68 29.91 -4.54
CA GLY A 179 12.85 29.07 -4.38
C GLY A 179 12.67 27.58 -4.48
N GLN A 180 11.43 27.04 -4.42
CA GLN A 180 11.26 25.60 -4.32
C GLN A 180 9.95 25.13 -4.90
N VAL A 181 10.07 24.22 -5.84
CA VAL A 181 8.94 23.67 -6.60
C VAL A 181 8.33 22.54 -5.83
N PHE A 182 7.13 22.76 -5.31
CA PHE A 182 6.25 21.63 -5.02
C PHE A 182 5.87 21.00 -6.35
N GLN A 183 6.43 19.87 -6.67
CA GLN A 183 5.91 19.07 -7.74
C GLN A 183 5.13 17.93 -7.10
N LYS A 184 3.84 18.09 -6.94
CA LYS A 184 2.98 16.92 -6.94
C LYS A 184 2.93 16.42 -8.37
N THR A 185 2.94 15.11 -8.53
CA THR A 185 2.73 14.51 -9.82
C THR A 185 1.38 13.80 -9.78
N PRO A 186 0.28 14.49 -10.11
CA PRO A 186 -1.05 13.89 -10.11
C PRO A 186 -1.15 12.89 -11.25
N ILE A 187 -2.16 12.03 -11.18
CA ILE A 187 -2.48 11.12 -12.29
C ILE A 187 -2.84 11.93 -13.52
N MET A 188 -3.54 13.04 -13.33
CA MET A 188 -3.94 13.97 -14.39
C MET A 188 -3.52 15.40 -14.09
N TRP A 189 -2.86 16.05 -15.03
CA TRP A 189 -2.53 17.46 -14.94
C TRP A 189 -3.65 18.33 -15.49
N ASN A 190 -3.90 19.45 -14.81
CA ASN A 190 -4.65 20.56 -15.37
C ASN A 190 -3.70 21.67 -15.79
N ASP A 191 -4.00 22.36 -16.86
CA ASP A 191 -3.32 23.62 -17.17
C ASP A 191 -3.75 24.66 -16.11
N ALA A 192 -2.82 25.03 -15.23
CA ALA A 192 -3.08 26.00 -14.16
C ALA A 192 -3.40 27.40 -14.70
N SER A 193 -3.06 27.70 -15.95
CA SER A 193 -3.30 28.99 -16.59
C SER A 193 -4.69 29.10 -17.24
N ASP A 194 -5.30 27.95 -17.55
CA ASP A 194 -6.58 27.93 -18.24
C ASP A 194 -7.28 26.58 -18.13
N TRP A 195 -8.26 26.49 -17.26
CA TRP A 195 -9.08 25.30 -17.02
C TRP A 195 -9.82 24.78 -18.26
N SER A 196 -9.90 25.61 -19.31
CA SER A 196 -10.52 25.24 -20.58
C SER A 196 -9.57 24.51 -21.53
N LYS A 197 -8.27 24.52 -21.26
CA LYS A 197 -7.24 23.99 -22.17
C LYS A 197 -6.94 22.50 -22.06
N GLY A 198 -7.73 21.75 -21.36
CA GLY A 198 -7.62 20.31 -21.37
C GLY A 198 -6.79 19.72 -20.24
N HIS A 199 -6.91 18.42 -20.15
CA HIS A 199 -6.34 17.60 -19.10
C HIS A 199 -5.26 16.73 -19.71
N TYR A 200 -4.09 16.72 -19.12
CA TYR A 200 -2.95 15.95 -19.60
C TYR A 200 -2.74 14.74 -18.69
N GLN A 201 -2.57 13.56 -19.28
CA GLN A 201 -2.14 12.38 -18.56
C GLN A 201 -0.66 12.54 -18.16
N SER A 202 -0.35 12.24 -16.91
CA SER A 202 1.04 12.06 -16.49
C SER A 202 1.52 10.64 -16.83
N ASP A 203 2.81 10.38 -16.70
CA ASP A 203 3.36 9.01 -16.83
C ASP A 203 2.70 8.05 -15.84
N TYR A 204 2.28 8.52 -14.67
CA TYR A 204 1.57 7.73 -13.67
C TYR A 204 0.21 7.21 -14.13
N TYR A 205 -0.44 7.90 -15.07
CA TYR A 205 -1.72 7.43 -15.60
C TYR A 205 -1.58 6.04 -16.22
N ASP A 206 -0.58 5.83 -17.05
CA ASP A 206 -0.37 4.54 -17.68
C ASP A 206 0.14 3.49 -16.69
N TRP A 207 1.03 3.83 -15.78
CA TRP A 207 1.48 2.94 -14.72
C TRP A 207 0.34 2.45 -13.83
N ILE A 208 -0.49 3.38 -13.35
CA ILE A 208 -1.66 3.03 -12.52
C ILE A 208 -2.68 2.22 -13.31
N LYS A 209 -2.92 2.59 -14.56
CA LYS A 209 -3.83 1.85 -15.45
C LYS A 209 -3.37 0.41 -15.65
N ASN A 210 -2.09 0.19 -15.89
CA ASN A 210 -1.51 -1.14 -16.06
C ASN A 210 -1.60 -1.94 -14.77
N THR A 211 -1.05 -1.39 -13.67
CA THR A 211 -1.09 -2.04 -12.35
C THR A 211 -2.53 -2.36 -11.91
N ASN A 212 -3.49 -1.45 -12.14
CA ASN A 212 -4.90 -1.71 -11.82
C ASN A 212 -5.53 -2.79 -12.69
N ALA A 213 -5.15 -2.89 -13.97
CA ALA A 213 -5.66 -3.95 -14.85
C ALA A 213 -5.17 -5.33 -14.38
N GLU A 214 -3.91 -5.45 -14.02
CA GLU A 214 -3.29 -6.66 -13.47
C GLU A 214 -3.88 -7.01 -12.11
N ALA A 215 -3.90 -6.06 -11.18
CA ALA A 215 -4.46 -6.24 -9.85
C ALA A 215 -5.96 -6.61 -9.89
N LYS A 216 -6.74 -6.04 -10.81
CA LYS A 216 -8.14 -6.42 -11.00
C LYS A 216 -8.30 -7.87 -11.42
N SER A 217 -7.48 -8.32 -12.37
CA SER A 217 -7.50 -9.71 -12.84
C SER A 217 -7.14 -10.69 -11.72
N LEU A 218 -6.16 -10.32 -10.90
CA LEU A 218 -5.79 -11.07 -9.70
C LEU A 218 -6.91 -11.05 -8.66
N PHE A 219 -7.52 -9.89 -8.43
CA PHE A 219 -8.56 -9.72 -7.43
C PHE A 219 -9.82 -10.54 -7.72
N GLU A 220 -10.15 -10.81 -8.97
CA GLU A 220 -11.25 -11.70 -9.34
C GLU A 220 -11.09 -13.12 -8.76
N ILE A 221 -9.85 -13.55 -8.56
CA ILE A 221 -9.51 -14.84 -7.95
C ILE A 221 -9.36 -14.68 -6.44
N LEU A 222 -8.58 -13.70 -6.02
CA LEU A 222 -8.27 -13.42 -4.62
C LEU A 222 -9.54 -13.16 -3.78
N SER A 223 -10.55 -12.51 -4.35
CA SER A 223 -11.85 -12.26 -3.71
C SER A 223 -12.62 -13.52 -3.29
N LYS A 224 -12.25 -14.68 -3.80
CA LYS A 224 -12.81 -15.98 -3.40
C LYS A 224 -12.10 -16.60 -2.21
N PHE A 225 -11.01 -16.00 -1.78
CA PHE A 225 -10.18 -16.46 -0.69
C PHE A 225 -10.32 -15.53 0.52
N THR A 226 -10.13 -16.07 1.70
CA THR A 226 -10.06 -15.32 2.95
C THR A 226 -8.61 -15.18 3.38
N SER A 227 -8.16 -13.97 3.66
CA SER A 227 -6.81 -13.71 4.17
C SER A 227 -6.65 -14.30 5.57
N THR A 228 -5.55 -15.02 5.78
CA THR A 228 -5.22 -15.71 7.04
C THR A 228 -4.06 -15.07 7.79
N GLY A 229 -3.24 -14.26 7.13
CA GLY A 229 -2.09 -13.58 7.73
C GLY A 229 -1.04 -13.23 6.69
N VAL A 230 0.09 -12.73 7.16
CA VAL A 230 1.21 -12.27 6.33
C VAL A 230 2.52 -12.80 6.89
N GLN A 231 3.40 -13.26 6.02
CA GLN A 231 4.79 -13.59 6.32
C GLN A 231 5.70 -12.52 5.71
N LEU A 232 6.67 -12.09 6.49
CA LEU A 232 7.75 -11.23 6.06
C LEU A 232 9.00 -12.10 5.90
N ILE A 233 9.58 -12.08 4.73
CA ILE A 233 10.72 -12.94 4.35
C ILE A 233 11.92 -12.05 4.10
N ASP A 234 12.93 -12.16 4.93
CA ASP A 234 14.21 -11.51 4.72
C ASP A 234 14.97 -12.19 3.58
N GLY A 235 15.35 -11.43 2.58
CA GLY A 235 16.13 -11.92 1.46
C GLY A 235 17.59 -12.18 1.84
N SER A 236 18.23 -13.10 1.14
CA SER A 236 19.64 -13.46 1.40
C SER A 236 20.63 -12.33 1.10
N THR A 237 20.23 -11.35 0.30
CA THR A 237 21.06 -10.19 -0.09
C THR A 237 20.59 -8.88 0.51
N SER A 238 19.53 -8.90 1.34
CA SER A 238 18.99 -7.70 1.97
C SER A 238 19.99 -7.08 2.93
N GLY A 239 20.29 -5.81 2.70
CA GLY A 239 21.26 -5.06 3.52
C GLY A 239 20.67 -4.31 4.71
N SER A 240 19.35 -4.22 4.82
CA SER A 240 18.62 -3.47 5.84
C SER A 240 17.27 -4.13 6.14
N ASN A 241 16.77 -3.87 7.35
CA ASN A 241 15.42 -4.30 7.72
C ASN A 241 14.38 -3.49 6.94
N ALA A 242 13.96 -4.00 5.78
CA ALA A 242 12.97 -3.35 4.93
C ALA A 242 11.57 -3.30 5.56
N PHE A 243 11.33 -4.08 6.61
CA PHE A 243 10.01 -4.21 7.23
C PHE A 243 9.81 -3.36 8.48
N GLY A 244 10.84 -2.59 8.89
CA GLY A 244 10.78 -1.73 10.08
C GLY A 244 10.44 -2.53 11.34
N SER A 245 9.38 -2.12 12.05
CA SER A 245 8.88 -2.81 13.26
C SER A 245 7.84 -3.89 12.97
N ALA A 246 7.44 -4.09 11.71
CA ALA A 246 6.49 -5.14 11.36
C ALA A 246 7.05 -6.54 11.59
N THR A 247 6.19 -7.47 11.91
CA THR A 247 6.55 -8.86 12.17
C THR A 247 5.68 -9.81 11.37
N THR A 248 6.19 -11.01 11.10
CA THR A 248 5.37 -12.07 10.54
C THR A 248 4.18 -12.34 11.45
N THR A 249 2.97 -12.29 10.91
CA THR A 249 1.76 -12.64 11.65
C THR A 249 1.56 -14.15 11.63
N ASN A 250 0.96 -14.70 12.69
CA ASN A 250 0.60 -16.12 12.70
C ASN A 250 -0.42 -16.39 11.61
N THR A 251 -0.02 -17.15 10.61
CA THR A 251 -0.92 -17.64 9.57
C THR A 251 -1.15 -19.12 9.78
N THR A 252 -2.39 -19.56 9.57
CA THR A 252 -2.72 -21.00 9.69
C THR A 252 -2.18 -21.82 8.54
N ASN A 253 -1.73 -21.18 7.48
CA ASN A 253 -1.22 -21.78 6.25
C ASN A 253 0.13 -21.20 5.82
N ALA A 254 1.03 -20.97 6.79
CA ALA A 254 2.38 -20.49 6.46
C ALA A 254 3.08 -21.40 5.45
N ILE A 255 3.87 -20.78 4.57
CA ILE A 255 4.69 -21.44 3.55
C ILE A 255 6.16 -21.12 3.79
N ALA A 256 7.05 -22.10 3.62
CA ALA A 256 8.47 -21.82 3.67
C ALA A 256 8.94 -21.23 2.34
N VAL A 257 9.63 -20.08 2.43
CA VAL A 257 10.17 -19.36 1.27
C VAL A 257 11.63 -19.01 1.55
N SER A 258 12.47 -19.23 0.56
CA SER A 258 13.85 -18.74 0.49
C SER A 258 13.96 -17.82 -0.72
N ALA A 259 14.38 -16.59 -0.52
CA ALA A 259 14.40 -15.55 -1.54
C ALA A 259 15.74 -14.83 -1.61
N THR A 260 16.05 -14.26 -2.77
CA THR A 260 17.24 -13.42 -2.95
C THR A 260 17.05 -12.06 -2.27
N TYR A 261 15.87 -11.46 -2.42
CA TYR A 261 15.50 -10.15 -1.88
C TYR A 261 14.28 -10.28 -0.97
N ASP A 262 13.98 -9.24 -0.21
CA ASP A 262 12.88 -9.19 0.74
C ASP A 262 11.54 -9.42 0.05
N MET A 263 10.66 -10.20 0.71
CA MET A 263 9.34 -10.52 0.19
C MET A 263 8.26 -10.40 1.25
N VAL A 264 7.08 -9.98 0.82
CA VAL A 264 5.83 -10.11 1.58
C VAL A 264 5.03 -11.27 1.01
N VAL A 265 4.57 -12.19 1.85
CA VAL A 265 3.74 -13.32 1.43
C VAL A 265 2.45 -13.34 2.24
N GLY A 266 1.36 -12.91 1.60
CA GLY A 266 0.01 -13.04 2.16
C GLY A 266 -0.49 -14.48 2.07
N GLY A 267 -1.01 -15.01 3.17
CA GLY A 267 -1.66 -16.31 3.23
C GLY A 267 -3.18 -16.18 3.05
N PHE A 268 -3.77 -17.11 2.32
CA PHE A 268 -5.20 -17.12 1.97
C PHE A 268 -5.74 -18.54 1.98
N THR A 269 -7.04 -18.70 2.26
CA THR A 269 -7.74 -20.00 2.21
C THR A 269 -9.10 -19.88 1.53
N ALA A 270 -9.49 -20.89 0.77
CA ALA A 270 -10.83 -21.03 0.20
C ALA A 270 -11.14 -22.50 -0.05
N ASP A 271 -12.28 -22.99 0.41
CA ASP A 271 -12.84 -24.33 0.08
C ASP A 271 -11.82 -25.49 0.18
N GLY A 272 -10.94 -25.43 1.18
CA GLY A 272 -9.90 -26.42 1.42
C GLY A 272 -8.61 -26.22 0.62
N TYR A 273 -8.52 -25.16 -0.18
CA TYR A 273 -7.28 -24.76 -0.86
C TYR A 273 -6.54 -23.69 -0.06
N ASN A 274 -5.22 -23.79 -0.08
CA ASN A 274 -4.34 -22.71 0.35
C ASN A 274 -3.94 -21.85 -0.86
N GLY A 275 -3.90 -20.55 -0.66
CA GLY A 275 -3.40 -19.59 -1.62
C GLY A 275 -2.33 -18.70 -0.99
N TYR A 276 -1.39 -18.21 -1.78
CA TYR A 276 -0.30 -17.35 -1.33
C TYR A 276 -0.09 -16.22 -2.31
N LEU A 277 -0.19 -14.98 -1.85
CA LEU A 277 0.20 -13.83 -2.65
C LEU A 277 1.63 -13.43 -2.28
N ALA A 278 2.56 -13.78 -3.14
CA ALA A 278 3.99 -13.49 -2.97
C ALA A 278 4.35 -12.21 -3.72
N VAL A 279 4.93 -11.25 -3.02
CA VAL A 279 5.28 -9.93 -3.54
C VAL A 279 6.78 -9.71 -3.37
N ASN A 280 7.45 -9.30 -4.44
CA ASN A 280 8.81 -8.80 -4.36
C ASN A 280 8.79 -7.41 -3.71
N ALA A 281 9.05 -7.37 -2.41
CA ALA A 281 8.98 -6.19 -1.58
C ALA A 281 10.35 -5.50 -1.40
N ASP A 282 11.35 -5.95 -2.14
CA ASP A 282 12.64 -5.26 -2.15
C ASP A 282 12.45 -3.81 -2.60
N PHE A 283 13.10 -2.89 -1.90
CA PHE A 283 13.00 -1.48 -2.27
C PHE A 283 13.49 -1.31 -3.70
N PRO A 284 12.69 -0.73 -4.60
CA PRO A 284 13.06 -0.60 -5.98
C PRO A 284 14.40 0.14 -6.13
N ASP A 285 15.41 -0.53 -6.68
CA ASP A 285 16.68 0.09 -7.02
C ASP A 285 16.49 1.19 -8.08
N ASP A 286 17.56 1.89 -8.42
CA ASP A 286 17.50 2.99 -9.40
C ASP A 286 16.96 2.55 -10.77
N SER A 287 17.05 1.25 -11.12
CA SER A 287 16.53 0.72 -12.37
C SER A 287 15.08 0.26 -12.28
N GLY A 288 14.58 -0.08 -11.08
CA GLY A 288 13.26 -0.69 -10.89
C GLY A 288 13.08 -2.04 -11.56
N THR A 289 14.18 -2.71 -11.92
CA THR A 289 14.16 -3.94 -12.74
C THR A 289 14.66 -5.18 -12.00
N ARG A 290 14.99 -5.05 -10.71
CA ARG A 290 15.54 -6.14 -9.93
C ARG A 290 14.54 -7.29 -9.78
N THR A 291 14.96 -8.47 -10.23
CA THR A 291 14.15 -9.69 -10.16
C THR A 291 14.51 -10.52 -8.94
N ASN A 292 13.53 -10.90 -8.14
CA ASN A 292 13.68 -11.79 -7.01
C ASN A 292 13.54 -13.24 -7.45
N THR A 293 14.54 -14.04 -7.20
CA THR A 293 14.45 -15.51 -7.37
C THR A 293 14.07 -16.12 -6.01
N ALA A 294 12.90 -16.75 -5.96
CA ALA A 294 12.35 -17.32 -4.75
C ALA A 294 12.01 -18.80 -4.91
N THR A 295 12.43 -19.61 -3.95
CA THR A 295 12.08 -21.03 -3.81
C THR A 295 10.96 -21.17 -2.78
N PHE A 296 9.85 -21.76 -3.21
CA PHE A 296 8.67 -22.04 -2.38
C PHE A 296 8.63 -23.52 -2.00
N THR A 297 8.40 -23.81 -0.72
CA THR A 297 8.22 -25.19 -0.24
C THR A 297 6.77 -25.38 0.19
N VAL A 298 5.98 -26.01 -0.68
CA VAL A 298 4.54 -26.25 -0.45
C VAL A 298 4.24 -27.61 0.19
N GLY A 299 5.21 -28.52 0.18
CA GLY A 299 5.10 -29.88 0.72
C GLY A 299 4.93 -30.96 -0.36
N MET A 300 5.37 -32.16 -0.01
CA MET A 300 5.45 -33.33 -0.92
C MET A 300 4.08 -33.87 -1.38
N GLN A 301 2.99 -33.47 -0.72
CA GLN A 301 1.63 -33.85 -1.10
C GLN A 301 1.14 -33.13 -2.36
N TYR A 302 1.81 -32.07 -2.78
CA TYR A 302 1.47 -31.32 -3.97
C TYR A 302 2.36 -31.71 -5.14
N SER A 303 1.78 -31.85 -6.32
CA SER A 303 2.51 -32.21 -7.55
C SER A 303 2.64 -31.01 -8.49
N LYS A 304 1.81 -30.00 -8.32
CA LYS A 304 1.72 -28.81 -9.16
C LYS A 304 1.36 -27.59 -8.32
N ALA A 305 1.57 -26.40 -8.88
CA ALA A 305 0.97 -25.17 -8.40
C ALA A 305 0.38 -24.40 -9.59
N ILE A 306 -0.79 -23.81 -9.42
CA ILE A 306 -1.29 -22.77 -10.32
C ILE A 306 -0.67 -21.47 -9.87
N VAL A 307 -0.06 -20.77 -10.80
CA VAL A 307 0.59 -19.48 -10.57
C VAL A 307 -0.09 -18.45 -11.47
N TYR A 308 -0.62 -17.40 -10.87
CA TYR A 308 -1.25 -16.28 -11.57
C TYR A 308 -0.27 -15.12 -11.61
N VAL A 309 0.10 -14.72 -12.81
CA VAL A 309 0.93 -13.53 -13.10
C VAL A 309 0.15 -12.71 -14.13
N ASP A 310 -0.02 -11.43 -13.89
CA ASP A 310 -0.72 -10.47 -14.79
C ASP A 310 -2.10 -11.00 -15.26
N GLY A 311 -2.82 -11.68 -14.36
CA GLY A 311 -4.11 -12.30 -14.66
C GLY A 311 -4.05 -13.59 -15.48
N ILE A 312 -2.87 -14.05 -15.82
CA ILE A 312 -2.67 -15.29 -16.61
C ILE A 312 -2.32 -16.45 -15.68
N ALA A 313 -3.15 -17.49 -15.72
CA ALA A 313 -2.88 -18.72 -14.97
C ALA A 313 -1.89 -19.60 -15.73
N THR A 314 -0.84 -20.01 -15.05
CA THR A 314 0.13 -21.02 -15.53
C THR A 314 0.23 -22.15 -14.53
N VAL A 315 0.64 -23.34 -14.99
CA VAL A 315 0.86 -24.50 -14.12
C VAL A 315 2.35 -24.76 -14.01
N VAL A 316 2.84 -24.68 -12.78
CA VAL A 316 4.24 -25.02 -12.45
C VAL A 316 4.28 -26.40 -11.81
N ARG A 317 5.29 -27.18 -12.14
CA ARG A 317 5.53 -28.48 -11.54
C ARG A 317 6.21 -28.31 -10.19
N VAL A 318 5.67 -28.95 -9.17
CA VAL A 318 6.32 -29.09 -7.86
C VAL A 318 7.29 -30.29 -7.91
N ALA A 319 8.51 -30.09 -7.44
CA ALA A 319 9.51 -31.13 -7.37
C ALA A 319 9.15 -32.19 -6.30
N LYS A 320 9.85 -33.33 -6.29
CA LYS A 320 9.56 -34.44 -5.36
C LYS A 320 9.78 -34.06 -3.89
N ASP A 321 10.63 -33.09 -3.64
CA ASP A 321 10.89 -32.53 -2.30
C ASP A 321 9.86 -31.48 -1.85
N GLY A 322 8.85 -31.20 -2.69
CA GLY A 322 7.79 -30.24 -2.42
C GLY A 322 8.15 -28.80 -2.78
N THR A 323 9.22 -28.57 -3.56
CA THR A 323 9.70 -27.23 -3.91
C THR A 323 9.45 -26.86 -5.37
N PHE A 324 9.45 -25.54 -5.64
CA PHE A 324 9.53 -24.96 -6.98
C PHE A 324 10.06 -23.53 -6.90
N ASP A 325 10.64 -23.05 -7.99
CA ASP A 325 11.23 -21.73 -8.09
C ASP A 325 10.37 -20.81 -8.95
N LEU A 326 10.33 -19.53 -8.59
CA LEU A 326 9.74 -18.45 -9.38
C LEU A 326 10.66 -17.24 -9.41
N ASN A 327 10.58 -16.53 -10.52
CA ASN A 327 11.19 -15.21 -10.67
C ASN A 327 10.07 -14.17 -10.60
N ILE A 328 10.22 -13.19 -9.71
CA ILE A 328 9.23 -12.17 -9.43
C ILE A 328 9.87 -10.80 -9.67
N GLY A 329 9.31 -10.01 -10.57
CA GLY A 329 9.80 -8.68 -10.90
C GLY A 329 9.72 -7.72 -9.71
N CYS A 330 10.43 -6.61 -9.79
CA CYS A 330 10.43 -5.58 -8.76
C CYS A 330 9.02 -5.04 -8.56
N GLY A 331 8.52 -5.06 -7.33
CA GLY A 331 7.17 -4.63 -6.98
C GLY A 331 6.03 -5.55 -7.45
N GLU A 332 6.34 -6.57 -8.23
CA GLU A 332 5.35 -7.51 -8.76
C GLU A 332 4.81 -8.44 -7.67
N GLY A 333 3.54 -8.81 -7.82
CA GLY A 333 2.85 -9.78 -6.97
C GLY A 333 2.30 -10.95 -7.78
N ILE A 334 2.55 -12.17 -7.32
CA ILE A 334 2.05 -13.39 -7.94
C ILE A 334 1.22 -14.21 -6.96
N PHE A 335 0.11 -14.78 -7.42
CA PHE A 335 -0.75 -15.61 -6.59
C PHE A 335 -0.56 -17.09 -6.92
N ILE A 336 -0.32 -17.89 -5.88
CA ILE A 336 0.10 -19.29 -5.96
C ILE A 336 -0.96 -20.16 -5.28
N ILE A 337 -1.44 -21.20 -5.96
CA ILE A 337 -2.35 -22.21 -5.41
C ILE A 337 -1.73 -23.60 -5.62
N PRO A 338 -1.18 -24.23 -4.55
CA PRO A 338 -0.69 -25.61 -4.64
C PRO A 338 -1.81 -26.61 -4.90
N ILE A 339 -1.55 -27.60 -5.76
CA ILE A 339 -2.51 -28.65 -6.15
C ILE A 339 -1.85 -30.02 -5.99
N ALA A 340 -2.61 -30.97 -5.42
CA ALA A 340 -2.20 -32.37 -5.27
C ALA A 340 -2.02 -33.11 -6.60
#